data_0fcef4f66641dea8decc3062be6e1ea0
#
_entry.id   0fcef4f66641dea8decc3062be6e1ea0
#
_cell.length_a   1.000
_cell.length_b   1.000
_cell.length_c   1.000
_cell.angle_alpha   90.00
_cell.angle_beta   90.00
_cell.angle_gamma   90.00
#
_symmetry.space_group_name_H-M   'P 1'
#
loop_
_entity.id
_entity.type
_entity.pdbx_description
1 polymer ?
#
loop_
_entity_poly.entity_id
_entity_poly.type
_entity_poly.pdbx_seq_one_letter_code
_entity_poly.pdbx_strand_id
1 'polypeptide(L)'
;IQIAKLCMDASEYLKEYNMHIVCSSKNIYDALNEFKHGKNTILHDKILDIHEYYSKAGLIITRSGRNTLSELAYLGIPALSFLSGCQYRKAEQKQNLDALGVHNIKPIPLCIQPKELAEQIKETASTKCHREFFAPGNQQAIQEILNL
;
A
#
# COMPACT_ATOMS: atom_id res chain seq x y z
N ILE A 1 -0.83 -13.08 -4.81
CA ILE A 1 -0.41 -13.24 -6.22
C ILE A 1 -1.17 -12.25 -7.13
N GLN A 2 -2.50 -12.19 -7.12
CA GLN A 2 -3.30 -11.36 -8.04
C GLN A 2 -2.87 -9.88 -8.08
N ILE A 3 -2.76 -9.23 -6.93
CA ILE A 3 -2.34 -7.82 -6.84
C ILE A 3 -0.91 -7.64 -7.39
N ALA A 4 0.00 -8.53 -7.02
CA ALA A 4 1.38 -8.46 -7.51
C ALA A 4 1.47 -8.57 -9.04
N LYS A 5 0.73 -9.51 -9.63
CA LYS A 5 0.65 -9.63 -11.10
C LYS A 5 0.10 -8.36 -11.74
N LEU A 6 -0.98 -7.81 -11.20
CA LEU A 6 -1.57 -6.57 -11.68
C LEU A 6 -0.56 -5.40 -11.61
N CYS A 7 0.23 -5.32 -10.54
CA CYS A 7 1.30 -4.33 -10.41
C CYS A 7 2.42 -4.58 -11.43
N MET A 8 2.81 -5.85 -11.66
CA MET A 8 3.80 -6.21 -12.70
C MET A 8 3.33 -5.78 -14.09
N ASP A 9 2.06 -6.06 -14.43
CA ASP A 9 1.47 -5.64 -15.71
C ASP A 9 1.41 -4.10 -15.81
N ALA A 10 1.06 -3.40 -14.73
CA ALA A 10 1.05 -1.94 -14.69
C ALA A 10 2.45 -1.33 -14.84
N SER A 11 3.51 -2.01 -14.39
CA SER A 11 4.89 -1.53 -14.49
C SER A 11 5.35 -1.29 -15.93
N GLU A 12 4.76 -1.96 -16.91
CA GLU A 12 5.03 -1.73 -18.33
C GLU A 12 4.69 -0.30 -18.79
N TYR A 13 3.78 0.37 -18.08
CA TYR A 13 3.35 1.76 -18.31
C TYR A 13 4.07 2.78 -17.41
N LEU A 14 5.00 2.31 -16.55
CA LEU A 14 5.67 3.07 -15.49
C LEU A 14 7.19 3.00 -15.62
N LYS A 15 7.72 3.17 -16.83
CA LYS A 15 9.16 2.97 -17.13
C LYS A 15 10.09 3.91 -16.35
N GLU A 16 9.58 5.05 -15.91
CA GLU A 16 10.27 6.05 -15.10
C GLU A 16 10.29 5.73 -13.58
N TYR A 17 9.55 4.71 -13.15
CA TYR A 17 9.47 4.29 -11.75
C TYR A 17 10.15 2.93 -11.55
N ASN A 18 10.79 2.75 -10.42
CA ASN A 18 11.21 1.43 -9.94
C ASN A 18 10.12 0.85 -9.04
N MET A 19 9.63 -0.32 -9.37
CA MET A 19 8.60 -1.03 -8.62
C MET A 19 9.22 -2.15 -7.80
N HIS A 20 9.12 -2.06 -6.49
CA HIS A 20 9.56 -3.09 -5.56
C HIS A 20 8.35 -3.89 -5.08
N ILE A 21 8.34 -5.20 -5.32
CA ILE A 21 7.27 -6.10 -4.90
C ILE A 21 7.80 -7.02 -3.80
N VAL A 22 7.26 -6.89 -2.60
CA VAL A 22 7.60 -7.70 -1.45
C VAL A 22 6.66 -8.90 -1.38
N CYS A 23 7.22 -10.10 -1.51
CA CYS A 23 6.47 -11.34 -1.42
C CYS A 23 6.34 -11.79 0.02
N SER A 24 5.15 -12.27 0.40
CA SER A 24 4.89 -12.72 1.77
C SER A 24 5.48 -14.11 2.07
N SER A 25 5.96 -14.82 1.05
CA SER A 25 6.62 -16.13 1.19
C SER A 25 7.46 -16.47 -0.04
N LYS A 26 8.41 -17.39 0.16
CA LYS A 26 9.25 -17.91 -0.92
C LYS A 26 8.43 -18.53 -2.05
N ASN A 27 7.37 -19.27 -1.75
CA ASN A 27 6.51 -19.87 -2.77
C ASN A 27 5.83 -18.82 -3.67
N ILE A 28 5.44 -17.67 -3.08
CA ILE A 28 4.87 -16.56 -3.85
C ILE A 28 5.94 -15.89 -4.71
N TYR A 29 7.15 -15.72 -4.18
CA TYR A 29 8.29 -15.19 -4.92
C TYR A 29 8.60 -16.06 -6.14
N ASP A 30 8.76 -17.38 -5.95
CA ASP A 30 9.08 -18.32 -7.01
C ASP A 30 7.99 -18.31 -8.09
N ALA A 31 6.71 -18.34 -7.69
CA ALA A 31 5.58 -18.27 -8.61
C ALA A 31 5.51 -16.94 -9.39
N LEU A 32 5.90 -15.82 -8.80
CA LEU A 32 5.93 -14.53 -9.50
C LEU A 32 7.14 -14.39 -10.41
N ASN A 33 8.27 -14.97 -10.04
CA ASN A 33 9.50 -14.92 -10.83
C ASN A 33 9.40 -15.68 -12.17
N GLU A 34 8.44 -16.60 -12.30
CA GLU A 34 8.11 -17.28 -13.58
C GLU A 34 7.40 -16.36 -14.57
N PHE A 35 6.79 -15.25 -14.11
CA PHE A 35 6.13 -14.30 -14.98
C PHE A 35 7.11 -13.29 -15.57
N LYS A 36 6.95 -13.00 -16.85
CA LYS A 36 7.69 -11.93 -17.50
C LYS A 36 7.29 -10.59 -16.88
N HIS A 37 8.27 -9.82 -16.46
CA HIS A 37 8.07 -8.47 -15.91
C HIS A 37 9.11 -7.49 -16.47
N GLY A 38 8.81 -6.20 -16.37
CA GLY A 38 9.69 -5.13 -16.83
C GLY A 38 11.00 -5.08 -16.05
N LYS A 39 12.06 -4.52 -16.66
CA LYS A 39 13.37 -4.34 -16.01
C LYS A 39 13.32 -3.43 -14.79
N ASN A 40 12.28 -2.61 -14.68
CA ASN A 40 12.00 -1.70 -13.57
C ASN A 40 11.24 -2.34 -12.41
N THR A 41 10.95 -3.66 -12.48
CA THR A 41 10.28 -4.42 -11.42
C THR A 41 11.27 -5.31 -10.69
N ILE A 42 11.37 -5.16 -9.39
CA ILE A 42 12.26 -5.90 -8.50
C ILE A 42 11.41 -6.69 -7.52
N LEU A 43 11.56 -8.02 -7.55
CA LEU A 43 10.90 -8.92 -6.60
C LEU A 43 11.79 -9.14 -5.38
N HIS A 44 11.20 -9.13 -4.19
CA HIS A 44 11.85 -9.45 -2.93
C HIS A 44 11.17 -10.64 -2.28
N ASP A 45 11.91 -11.70 -1.96
CA ASP A 45 11.39 -12.86 -1.22
C ASP A 45 11.27 -12.57 0.27
N LYS A 46 12.09 -11.62 0.77
CA LYS A 46 12.09 -11.18 2.17
C LYS A 46 12.66 -9.76 2.26
N ILE A 47 12.04 -8.95 3.09
CA ILE A 47 12.58 -7.66 3.53
C ILE A 47 12.68 -7.71 5.06
N LEU A 48 13.88 -7.45 5.60
CA LEU A 48 14.13 -7.44 7.04
C LEU A 48 13.71 -6.12 7.69
N ASP A 49 13.92 -5.01 6.98
CA ASP A 49 13.54 -3.67 7.44
C ASP A 49 12.65 -2.98 6.40
N ILE A 50 11.35 -3.04 6.62
CA ILE A 50 10.37 -2.38 5.75
C ILE A 50 10.43 -0.84 5.86
N HIS A 51 10.91 -0.30 6.99
CA HIS A 51 10.98 1.14 7.21
C HIS A 51 11.99 1.82 6.28
N GLU A 52 13.06 1.13 5.91
CA GLU A 52 14.00 1.62 4.89
C GLU A 52 13.29 1.87 3.56
N TYR A 53 12.38 0.98 3.17
CA TYR A 53 11.60 1.15 1.95
C TYR A 53 10.55 2.24 2.10
N TYR A 54 9.88 2.34 3.24
CA TYR A 54 8.90 3.41 3.51
C TYR A 54 9.54 4.80 3.40
N SER A 55 10.76 4.97 3.88
CA SER A 55 11.47 6.25 3.83
C SER A 55 11.84 6.72 2.41
N LYS A 56 11.96 5.78 1.47
CA LYS A 56 12.37 6.02 0.08
C LYS A 56 11.21 5.94 -0.92
N ALA A 57 10.07 5.37 -0.50
CA ALA A 57 8.94 5.16 -1.38
C ALA A 57 8.22 6.48 -1.69
N GLY A 58 8.02 6.78 -2.97
CA GLY A 58 7.13 7.85 -3.41
C GLY A 58 5.65 7.47 -3.32
N LEU A 59 5.36 6.17 -3.31
CA LEU A 59 4.02 5.61 -3.19
C LEU A 59 4.10 4.18 -2.67
N ILE A 60 3.12 3.77 -1.85
CA ILE A 60 2.98 2.39 -1.41
C ILE A 60 1.65 1.80 -1.92
N ILE A 61 1.73 0.58 -2.45
CA ILE A 61 0.55 -0.19 -2.86
C ILE A 61 0.38 -1.34 -1.86
N THR A 62 -0.78 -1.42 -1.26
CA THR A 62 -1.04 -2.41 -0.21
C THR A 62 -2.46 -2.98 -0.29
N ARG A 63 -2.72 -4.02 0.48
CA ARG A 63 -4.08 -4.43 0.81
C ARG A 63 -4.57 -3.61 2.00
N SER A 64 -5.88 -3.42 2.10
CA SER A 64 -6.52 -2.64 3.16
C SER A 64 -6.44 -3.34 4.54
N GLY A 65 -5.21 -3.61 4.99
CA GLY A 65 -4.93 -4.12 6.34
C GLY A 65 -4.83 -2.95 7.33
N ARG A 66 -5.53 -3.04 8.46
CA ARG A 66 -5.66 -1.94 9.44
C ARG A 66 -4.31 -1.40 9.91
N ASN A 67 -3.39 -2.27 10.31
CA ASN A 67 -2.09 -1.86 10.85
C ASN A 67 -1.28 -1.08 9.80
N THR A 68 -1.13 -1.64 8.60
CA THR A 68 -0.40 -0.98 7.51
C THR A 68 -1.02 0.37 7.13
N LEU A 69 -2.35 0.46 7.06
CA LEU A 69 -3.02 1.72 6.75
C LEU A 69 -2.77 2.78 7.84
N SER A 70 -2.80 2.38 9.12
CA SER A 70 -2.51 3.28 10.24
C SER A 70 -1.05 3.77 10.21
N GLU A 71 -0.10 2.90 9.89
CA GLU A 71 1.31 3.27 9.72
C GLU A 71 1.50 4.27 8.57
N LEU A 72 0.90 4.01 7.40
CA LEU A 72 1.00 4.88 6.23
C LEU A 72 0.32 6.23 6.47
N ALA A 73 -0.82 6.24 7.17
CA ALA A 73 -1.50 7.45 7.61
C ALA A 73 -0.61 8.29 8.52
N TYR A 74 -0.03 7.65 9.56
CA TYR A 74 0.88 8.30 10.52
C TYR A 74 2.13 8.87 9.85
N LEU A 75 2.72 8.12 8.92
CA LEU A 75 3.93 8.54 8.21
C LEU A 75 3.64 9.55 7.09
N GLY A 76 2.36 9.74 6.73
CA GLY A 76 1.96 10.61 5.64
C GLY A 76 2.41 10.11 4.27
N ILE A 77 2.61 8.82 4.07
CA ILE A 77 3.08 8.24 2.80
C ILE A 77 1.89 8.06 1.86
N PRO A 78 1.98 8.54 0.60
CA PRO A 78 0.93 8.29 -0.38
C PRO A 78 0.73 6.80 -0.60
N ALA A 79 -0.53 6.34 -0.62
CA ALA A 79 -0.79 4.93 -0.81
C ALA A 79 -2.02 4.65 -1.67
N LEU A 80 -1.95 3.55 -2.42
CA LEU A 80 -3.10 2.92 -3.06
C LEU A 80 -3.44 1.63 -2.29
N SER A 81 -4.67 1.53 -1.83
CA SER A 81 -5.13 0.42 -1.00
C SER A 81 -6.17 -0.43 -1.72
N PHE A 82 -5.80 -1.65 -2.08
CA PHE A 82 -6.72 -2.59 -2.71
C PHE A 82 -7.80 -3.06 -1.74
N LEU A 83 -9.05 -2.79 -2.10
CA LEU A 83 -10.21 -3.30 -1.38
C LEU A 83 -10.43 -4.79 -1.71
N SER A 84 -10.94 -5.53 -0.72
CA SER A 84 -11.31 -6.94 -0.89
C SER A 84 -12.39 -7.12 -1.96
N GLY A 85 -12.33 -8.22 -2.72
CA GLY A 85 -13.41 -8.63 -3.60
C GLY A 85 -14.66 -9.14 -2.86
N CYS A 86 -14.53 -9.55 -1.59
CA CYS A 86 -15.64 -9.96 -0.75
C CYS A 86 -16.41 -8.72 -0.24
N GLN A 87 -17.71 -8.65 -0.50
CA GLN A 87 -18.53 -7.48 -0.16
C GLN A 87 -18.48 -7.10 1.33
N TYR A 88 -18.57 -8.07 2.23
CA TYR A 88 -18.50 -7.82 3.66
C TYR A 88 -17.18 -7.17 4.08
N ARG A 89 -16.06 -7.76 3.67
CA ARG A 89 -14.73 -7.22 3.96
C ARG A 89 -14.47 -5.87 3.27
N LYS A 90 -15.04 -5.67 2.08
CA LYS A 90 -14.94 -4.40 1.36
C LYS A 90 -15.61 -3.27 2.12
N ALA A 91 -16.80 -3.51 2.69
CA ALA A 91 -17.52 -2.52 3.50
C ALA A 91 -16.74 -2.17 4.76
N GLU A 92 -16.22 -3.17 5.50
CA GLU A 92 -15.38 -2.97 6.68
C GLU A 92 -14.10 -2.18 6.34
N GLN A 93 -13.42 -2.53 5.27
CA GLN A 93 -12.19 -1.87 4.83
C GLN A 93 -12.44 -0.41 4.45
N LYS A 94 -13.55 -0.14 3.75
CA LYS A 94 -13.96 1.22 3.42
C LYS A 94 -14.25 2.02 4.68
N GLN A 95 -15.00 1.46 5.62
CA GLN A 95 -15.29 2.10 6.91
C GLN A 95 -14.02 2.40 7.70
N ASN A 96 -13.03 1.49 7.70
CA ASN A 96 -11.73 1.72 8.35
C ASN A 96 -10.96 2.87 7.68
N LEU A 97 -10.99 2.99 6.35
CA LEU A 97 -10.36 4.11 5.64
C LEU A 97 -11.06 5.44 5.92
N ASP A 98 -12.40 5.44 5.90
CA ASP A 98 -13.20 6.62 6.20
C ASP A 98 -12.95 7.09 7.65
N ALA A 99 -12.81 6.15 8.59
CA ALA A 99 -12.50 6.44 10.00
C ALA A 99 -11.10 7.00 10.22
N LEU A 100 -10.13 6.67 9.36
CA LEU A 100 -8.80 7.28 9.42
C LEU A 100 -8.82 8.76 9.02
N GLY A 101 -9.78 9.18 8.20
CA GLY A 101 -9.96 10.58 7.79
C GLY A 101 -8.78 11.18 7.02
N VAL A 102 -7.91 10.33 6.44
CA VAL A 102 -6.68 10.76 5.78
C VAL A 102 -6.85 10.83 4.26
N HIS A 103 -6.22 11.80 3.63
CA HIS A 103 -6.30 12.03 2.18
C HIS A 103 -5.16 11.39 1.38
N ASN A 104 -4.14 10.87 2.05
CA ASN A 104 -2.98 10.26 1.41
C ASN A 104 -3.17 8.79 1.02
N ILE A 105 -4.28 8.15 1.42
CA ILE A 105 -4.58 6.74 1.10
C ILE A 105 -5.82 6.67 0.23
N LYS A 106 -5.66 6.22 -1.01
CA LYS A 106 -6.75 6.10 -1.99
C LYS A 106 -7.18 4.63 -2.14
N PRO A 107 -8.46 4.29 -1.90
CA PRO A 107 -8.94 2.94 -2.14
C PRO A 107 -9.07 2.66 -3.63
N ILE A 108 -8.67 1.46 -4.06
CA ILE A 108 -8.81 0.99 -5.44
C ILE A 108 -9.45 -0.39 -5.51
N PRO A 109 -10.26 -0.67 -6.55
CA PRO A 109 -10.90 -1.97 -6.72
C PRO A 109 -9.92 -3.01 -7.30
N LEU A 110 -10.11 -4.29 -6.98
CA LEU A 110 -9.32 -5.39 -7.54
C LEU A 110 -9.54 -5.61 -9.06
N CYS A 111 -10.63 -5.09 -9.61
CA CYS A 111 -10.96 -5.21 -11.05
C CYS A 111 -10.38 -4.08 -11.92
N ILE A 112 -9.54 -3.19 -11.34
CA ILE A 112 -8.87 -2.13 -12.08
C ILE A 112 -7.97 -2.72 -13.18
N GLN A 113 -7.92 -2.07 -14.34
CA GLN A 113 -7.04 -2.50 -15.43
C GLN A 113 -5.59 -2.01 -15.20
N PRO A 114 -4.56 -2.74 -15.72
CA PRO A 114 -3.15 -2.37 -15.52
C PRO A 114 -2.82 -0.93 -15.93
N LYS A 115 -3.33 -0.48 -17.07
CA LYS A 115 -3.12 0.89 -17.55
C LYS A 115 -3.74 1.93 -16.61
N GLU A 116 -4.97 1.69 -16.18
CA GLU A 116 -5.67 2.56 -15.24
C GLU A 116 -4.95 2.60 -13.87
N LEU A 117 -4.45 1.44 -13.39
CA LEU A 117 -3.63 1.38 -12.20
C LEU A 117 -2.36 2.24 -12.35
N ALA A 118 -1.70 2.18 -13.49
CA ALA A 118 -0.52 3.00 -13.75
C ALA A 118 -0.83 4.50 -13.71
N GLU A 119 -1.98 4.93 -14.25
CA GLU A 119 -2.45 6.32 -14.18
C GLU A 119 -2.70 6.74 -12.72
N GLN A 120 -3.37 5.89 -11.92
CA GLN A 120 -3.59 6.13 -10.50
C GLN A 120 -2.27 6.22 -9.70
N ILE A 121 -1.27 5.39 -10.05
CA ILE A 121 0.06 5.45 -9.44
C ILE A 121 0.71 6.81 -9.74
N LYS A 122 0.73 7.27 -10.98
CA LYS A 122 1.31 8.56 -11.38
C LYS A 122 0.63 9.73 -10.68
N GLU A 123 -0.69 9.75 -10.68
CA GLU A 123 -1.49 10.78 -10.02
C GLU A 123 -1.18 10.84 -8.52
N THR A 124 -1.22 9.67 -7.84
CA THR A 124 -1.05 9.61 -6.39
C THR A 124 0.39 9.88 -5.97
N ALA A 125 1.39 9.39 -6.72
CA ALA A 125 2.80 9.66 -6.45
C ALA A 125 3.18 11.15 -6.62
N SER A 126 2.45 11.89 -7.48
CA SER A 126 2.65 13.34 -7.66
C SER A 126 2.01 14.18 -6.56
N THR A 127 1.16 13.60 -5.73
CA THR A 127 0.48 14.30 -4.64
C THR A 127 1.49 14.61 -3.54
N LYS A 128 1.68 15.90 -3.22
CA LYS A 128 2.50 16.31 -2.08
C LYS A 128 1.83 15.84 -0.80
N CYS A 129 2.49 14.95 -0.09
CA CYS A 129 2.02 14.50 1.20
C CYS A 129 2.19 15.60 2.24
N HIS A 130 1.09 16.03 2.84
CA HIS A 130 1.12 16.75 4.10
C HIS A 130 1.04 15.68 5.21
N ARG A 131 2.04 15.64 6.07
CA ARG A 131 1.92 14.91 7.34
C ARG A 131 0.76 15.54 8.11
N GLU A 132 -0.39 14.93 8.05
CA GLU A 132 -1.44 15.26 9.01
C GLU A 132 -0.96 14.74 10.37
N PHE A 133 -1.00 15.60 11.38
CA PHE A 133 -0.57 15.24 12.72
C PHE A 133 -1.55 14.23 13.31
N PHE A 134 -1.23 12.96 13.18
CA PHE A 134 -1.84 11.91 13.96
C PHE A 134 -1.15 11.85 15.31
N ALA A 135 -1.82 12.28 16.37
CA ALA A 135 -1.37 11.95 17.72
C ALA A 135 -1.50 10.43 17.91
N PRO A 136 -0.41 9.71 18.22
CA PRO A 136 -0.51 8.28 18.47
C PRO A 136 -1.43 8.05 19.67
N GLY A 137 -2.57 7.38 19.45
CA GLY A 137 -3.56 7.08 20.49
C GLY A 137 -3.03 6.27 21.67
N ASN A 138 -1.81 5.73 21.55
CA ASN A 138 -1.13 5.00 22.62
C ASN A 138 -0.89 5.85 23.87
N GLN A 139 -0.56 7.13 23.71
CA GLN A 139 -0.34 8.02 24.88
C GLN A 139 -1.65 8.29 25.60
N GLN A 140 -2.74 8.52 24.87
CA GLN A 140 -4.06 8.72 25.46
C GLN A 140 -4.55 7.44 26.16
N ALA A 141 -4.38 6.27 25.53
CA ALA A 141 -4.74 4.99 26.14
C ALA A 141 -3.96 4.72 27.43
N ILE A 142 -2.64 5.01 27.45
CA ILE A 142 -1.83 4.87 28.65
C ILE A 142 -2.32 5.81 29.75
N GLN A 143 -2.63 7.06 29.44
CA GLN A 143 -3.15 8.02 30.42
C GLN A 143 -4.50 7.58 30.99
N GLU A 144 -5.40 7.07 30.17
CA GLU A 144 -6.69 6.54 30.61
C GLU A 144 -6.52 5.33 31.55
N ILE A 145 -5.58 4.42 31.24
CA ILE A 145 -5.28 3.26 32.09
C ILE A 145 -4.67 3.67 33.43
N LEU A 146 -3.79 4.68 33.43
CA LEU A 146 -3.13 5.15 34.65
C LEU A 146 -4.05 6.01 35.56
N ASN A 147 -5.17 6.49 35.02
CA ASN A 147 -6.16 7.26 35.76
C ASN A 147 -7.33 6.40 36.30
N LEU A 148 -7.28 5.08 36.09
CA LEU A 148 -8.17 4.09 36.70
C LEU A 148 -7.61 3.60 38.02
#